data_0bc160c2bd1b4b77415d13355c1243b1
#
_entry.id   0bc160c2bd1b4b77415d13355c1243b1
#
_cell.length_a   1.000
_cell.length_b   1.000
_cell.length_c   1.000
_cell.angle_alpha   90.00
_cell.angle_beta   90.00
_cell.angle_gamma   90.00
#
_symmetry.space_group_name_H-M   'P 1'
#
loop_
_entity.id
_entity.type
_entity.pdbx_description
1 polymer ?
#
loop_
_entity_poly.entity_id
_entity_poly.type
_entity_poly.pdbx_seq_one_letter_code
_entity_poly.pdbx_strand_id
1 'polypeptide(L)'
;MTNSCEKGQVSKLGFRGCLALLLLASACNQQTPADTRAADESAIRDLDAKWSKTAAANDLEGTVSYYSDDASLLAPNAPIATGKQAIRAVWASLLGPDVAVSWQVSKVEVSRSGDLAYVMGVYMLTLKDSQGKPVTDHGKLVEVWKKQADGKWKSVVDIFNSDLPLPAPPEKKK
;
A
#
# COMPACT_ATOMS: atom_id res chain seq x y z
N MET A 1 32.20 60.24 79.77
CA MET A 1 33.06 59.17 80.31
C MET A 1 33.05 58.09 79.31
N THR A 2 34.04 58.04 78.47
CA THR A 2 35.05 56.98 78.30
C THR A 2 34.47 55.60 78.09
N ASN A 3 34.72 54.82 77.10
CA ASN A 3 35.92 54.44 76.31
C ASN A 3 35.47 53.47 75.29
N SER A 4 36.01 53.48 74.22
CA SER A 4 37.20 52.80 73.66
C SER A 4 36.81 51.60 72.76
N CYS A 5 37.02 51.80 71.55
CA CYS A 5 37.74 51.04 70.50
C CYS A 5 37.99 49.54 70.78
N GLU A 6 37.55 48.68 69.84
CA GLU A 6 38.50 47.70 69.35
C GLU A 6 38.05 47.16 68.00
N LYS A 7 39.05 47.13 67.07
CA LYS A 7 38.91 46.70 65.71
C LYS A 7 38.97 45.17 65.63
N GLY A 8 37.92 44.53 65.18
CA GLY A 8 37.93 43.12 64.82
C GLY A 8 37.98 42.92 63.29
N GLN A 9 39.08 42.38 62.83
CA GLN A 9 39.41 42.09 61.43
C GLN A 9 38.61 40.92 60.97
N VAL A 10 37.74 41.11 59.98
CA VAL A 10 36.94 40.04 59.36
C VAL A 10 37.66 39.50 58.10
N SER A 11 38.14 38.27 58.21
CA SER A 11 38.77 37.54 57.16
C SER A 11 37.75 37.25 56.07
N LYS A 12 38.17 37.54 54.81
CA LYS A 12 37.41 37.21 53.56
C LYS A 12 37.51 35.72 53.34
N LEU A 13 36.44 34.97 53.65
CA LEU A 13 36.26 33.58 53.24
C LEU A 13 35.55 33.58 51.89
N GLY A 14 36.29 33.26 50.83
CA GLY A 14 35.77 33.19 49.50
C GLY A 14 34.82 32.01 49.34
N PHE A 15 33.55 32.31 49.03
CA PHE A 15 32.53 31.34 48.68
C PHE A 15 32.70 30.97 47.18
N ARG A 16 33.48 29.93 46.90
CA ARG A 16 33.52 29.32 45.56
C ARG A 16 32.29 28.49 45.40
N GLY A 17 31.25 29.09 44.77
CA GLY A 17 30.07 28.40 44.32
C GLY A 17 30.42 27.44 43.18
N CYS A 18 30.43 26.15 43.46
CA CYS A 18 30.45 25.09 42.43
C CYS A 18 29.08 25.04 41.79
N LEU A 19 28.96 25.69 40.59
CA LEU A 19 27.78 25.54 39.74
C LEU A 19 27.87 24.18 39.03
N ALA A 20 27.30 23.16 39.65
CA ALA A 20 27.15 21.85 39.01
C ALA A 20 26.07 21.95 37.94
N LEU A 21 26.51 22.05 36.67
CA LEU A 21 25.63 21.96 35.50
C LEU A 21 25.17 20.50 35.38
N LEU A 22 23.96 20.20 35.84
CA LEU A 22 23.25 18.95 35.59
C LEU A 22 22.80 18.97 34.11
N LEU A 23 23.60 18.41 33.21
CA LEU A 23 23.20 18.06 31.85
C LEU A 23 22.21 16.89 31.96
N LEU A 24 20.92 17.19 31.99
CA LEU A 24 19.86 16.22 31.73
C LEU A 24 19.97 15.77 30.27
N ALA A 25 20.73 14.69 30.03
CA ALA A 25 20.70 13.98 28.80
C ALA A 25 19.30 13.32 28.67
N SER A 26 18.37 14.01 28.00
CA SER A 26 17.12 13.41 27.53
C SER A 26 17.51 12.36 26.50
N ALA A 27 17.72 11.13 26.96
CA ALA A 27 17.79 9.98 26.06
C ALA A 27 16.41 9.86 25.40
N CYS A 28 16.27 10.39 24.19
CA CYS A 28 15.14 10.04 23.32
C CYS A 28 15.19 8.53 23.13
N ASN A 29 14.38 7.82 23.88
CA ASN A 29 14.16 6.40 23.71
C ASN A 29 13.39 6.25 22.37
N GLN A 30 14.10 6.25 21.25
CA GLN A 30 13.53 5.92 19.94
C GLN A 30 13.16 4.44 20.00
N GLN A 31 11.96 4.17 20.48
CA GLN A 31 11.36 2.86 20.35
C GLN A 31 11.31 2.53 18.85
N THR A 32 12.08 1.54 18.42
CA THR A 32 11.98 1.03 17.05
C THR A 32 10.53 0.63 16.81
N PRO A 33 9.86 1.14 15.78
CA PRO A 33 8.49 0.74 15.46
C PRO A 33 8.39 -0.79 15.41
N ALA A 34 7.34 -1.34 15.98
CA ALA A 34 7.10 -2.77 15.95
C ALA A 34 7.05 -3.25 14.49
N ASP A 35 7.67 -4.39 14.20
CA ASP A 35 7.61 -4.99 12.87
C ASP A 35 6.19 -5.54 12.63
N THR A 36 5.42 -4.88 11.77
CA THR A 36 4.04 -5.23 11.46
C THR A 36 3.90 -6.04 10.17
N ARG A 37 5.00 -6.38 9.48
CA ARG A 37 4.98 -6.98 8.14
C ARG A 37 4.12 -8.23 8.06
N ALA A 38 4.24 -9.15 9.00
CA ALA A 38 3.45 -10.39 9.00
C ALA A 38 1.94 -10.13 9.15
N ALA A 39 1.57 -9.18 10.01
CA ALA A 39 0.17 -8.78 10.19
C ALA A 39 -0.37 -8.05 8.95
N ASP A 40 0.43 -7.17 8.36
CA ASP A 40 0.08 -6.44 7.14
C ASP A 40 -0.04 -7.40 5.93
N GLU A 41 0.85 -8.39 5.81
CA GLU A 41 0.75 -9.43 4.78
C GLU A 41 -0.57 -10.21 4.88
N SER A 42 -0.94 -10.64 6.07
CA SER A 42 -2.22 -11.32 6.30
C SER A 42 -3.40 -10.43 5.96
N ALA A 43 -3.36 -9.16 6.37
CA ALA A 43 -4.43 -8.20 6.08
C ALA A 43 -4.59 -7.95 4.57
N ILE A 44 -3.49 -7.84 3.82
CA ILE A 44 -3.53 -7.66 2.36
C ILE A 44 -4.10 -8.92 1.68
N ARG A 45 -3.69 -10.13 2.07
CA ARG A 45 -4.26 -11.38 1.55
C ARG A 45 -5.78 -11.46 1.75
N ASP A 46 -6.25 -11.07 2.92
CA ASP A 46 -7.68 -11.07 3.24
C ASP A 46 -8.45 -10.00 2.44
N LEU A 47 -7.86 -8.81 2.26
CA LEU A 47 -8.43 -7.74 1.45
C LEU A 47 -8.54 -8.16 -0.01
N ASP A 48 -7.49 -8.74 -0.56
CA ASP A 48 -7.43 -9.17 -1.95
C ASP A 48 -8.43 -10.31 -2.21
N ALA A 49 -8.51 -11.29 -1.33
CA ALA A 49 -9.50 -12.37 -1.43
C ALA A 49 -10.96 -11.85 -1.37
N LYS A 50 -11.21 -10.79 -0.59
CA LYS A 50 -12.51 -10.11 -0.57
C LYS A 50 -12.74 -9.35 -1.87
N TRP A 51 -11.73 -8.69 -2.39
CA TRP A 51 -11.80 -7.97 -3.65
C TRP A 51 -12.15 -8.91 -4.81
N SER A 52 -11.47 -10.04 -4.95
CA SER A 52 -11.81 -11.08 -5.94
C SER A 52 -13.26 -11.53 -5.87
N LYS A 53 -13.78 -11.76 -4.64
CA LYS A 53 -15.20 -12.10 -4.44
C LYS A 53 -16.15 -10.98 -4.80
N THR A 54 -15.80 -9.73 -4.52
CA THR A 54 -16.60 -8.54 -4.86
C THR A 54 -16.71 -8.40 -6.37
N ALA A 55 -15.60 -8.57 -7.10
CA ALA A 55 -15.59 -8.56 -8.55
C ALA A 55 -16.39 -9.73 -9.15
N ALA A 56 -16.23 -10.94 -8.60
CA ALA A 56 -17.01 -12.12 -9.01
C ALA A 56 -18.51 -11.95 -8.79
N ALA A 57 -18.91 -11.13 -7.82
CA ALA A 57 -20.32 -10.77 -7.57
C ALA A 57 -20.84 -9.65 -8.49
N ASN A 58 -20.02 -9.17 -9.45
CA ASN A 58 -20.34 -8.04 -10.35
C ASN A 58 -20.62 -6.72 -9.60
N ASP A 59 -20.09 -6.54 -8.39
CA ASP A 59 -20.18 -5.29 -7.65
C ASP A 59 -19.12 -4.31 -8.13
N LEU A 60 -19.48 -3.49 -9.10
CA LEU A 60 -18.58 -2.51 -9.73
C LEU A 60 -18.04 -1.49 -8.72
N GLU A 61 -18.92 -0.91 -7.92
CA GLU A 61 -18.51 0.14 -6.96
C GLU A 61 -17.67 -0.44 -5.82
N GLY A 62 -18.05 -1.60 -5.32
CA GLY A 62 -17.27 -2.37 -4.37
C GLY A 62 -15.88 -2.71 -4.93
N THR A 63 -15.80 -3.17 -6.17
CA THR A 63 -14.54 -3.51 -6.85
C THR A 63 -13.62 -2.29 -6.97
N VAL A 64 -14.15 -1.14 -7.40
CA VAL A 64 -13.38 0.10 -7.55
C VAL A 64 -12.97 0.69 -6.18
N SER A 65 -13.66 0.35 -5.11
CA SER A 65 -13.36 0.84 -3.77
C SER A 65 -12.01 0.38 -3.22
N TYR A 66 -11.43 -0.70 -3.75
CA TYR A 66 -10.11 -1.21 -3.32
C TYR A 66 -8.95 -0.36 -3.83
N TYR A 67 -9.13 0.42 -4.90
CA TYR A 67 -8.11 1.33 -5.41
C TYR A 67 -8.00 2.62 -4.59
N SER A 68 -6.79 3.21 -4.58
CA SER A 68 -6.61 4.61 -4.17
C SER A 68 -7.18 5.56 -5.23
N ASP A 69 -7.35 6.84 -4.88
CA ASP A 69 -7.93 7.83 -5.79
C ASP A 69 -7.05 8.11 -7.02
N ASP A 70 -5.73 7.96 -6.86
CA ASP A 70 -4.69 8.18 -7.86
C ASP A 70 -4.13 6.89 -8.47
N ALA A 71 -4.75 5.74 -8.22
CA ALA A 71 -4.30 4.43 -8.70
C ALA A 71 -4.21 4.36 -10.22
N SER A 72 -3.41 3.41 -10.70
CA SER A 72 -3.28 3.08 -12.12
C SER A 72 -3.58 1.60 -12.37
N LEU A 73 -4.45 1.33 -13.34
CA LEU A 73 -4.75 0.00 -13.83
C LEU A 73 -4.14 -0.16 -15.24
N LEU A 74 -3.31 -1.18 -15.41
CA LEU A 74 -2.59 -1.51 -16.63
C LEU A 74 -3.17 -2.79 -17.22
N ALA A 75 -4.32 -2.67 -17.87
CA ALA A 75 -4.97 -3.79 -18.54
C ALA A 75 -4.22 -4.16 -19.85
N PRO A 76 -4.21 -5.43 -20.26
CA PRO A 76 -3.57 -5.84 -21.52
C PRO A 76 -4.23 -5.17 -22.73
N ASN A 77 -3.39 -4.76 -23.70
CA ASN A 77 -3.80 -4.15 -24.96
C ASN A 77 -4.66 -2.88 -24.84
N ALA A 78 -4.58 -2.18 -23.70
CA ALA A 78 -5.31 -0.94 -23.44
C ALA A 78 -4.37 0.15 -22.91
N PRO A 79 -4.71 1.44 -23.09
CA PRO A 79 -4.02 2.54 -22.42
C PRO A 79 -4.13 2.40 -20.90
N ILE A 80 -3.15 2.97 -20.19
CA ILE A 80 -3.18 3.01 -18.71
C ILE A 80 -4.41 3.81 -18.27
N ALA A 81 -5.22 3.21 -17.39
CA ALA A 81 -6.34 3.89 -16.74
C ALA A 81 -5.87 4.46 -15.40
N THR A 82 -5.79 5.78 -15.28
CA THR A 82 -5.35 6.47 -14.05
C THR A 82 -6.52 7.17 -13.38
N GLY A 83 -6.63 6.95 -12.08
CA GLY A 83 -7.70 7.47 -11.23
C GLY A 83 -8.98 6.62 -11.27
N LYS A 84 -9.75 6.69 -10.18
CA LYS A 84 -10.93 5.84 -9.98
C LYS A 84 -11.94 5.89 -11.12
N GLN A 85 -12.15 7.05 -11.74
CA GLN A 85 -13.12 7.18 -12.83
C GLN A 85 -12.70 6.37 -14.07
N ALA A 86 -11.42 6.45 -14.47
CA ALA A 86 -10.90 5.69 -15.60
C ALA A 86 -10.87 4.18 -15.28
N ILE A 87 -10.44 3.80 -14.08
CA ILE A 87 -10.44 2.41 -13.59
C ILE A 87 -11.87 1.85 -13.57
N ARG A 88 -12.84 2.62 -13.10
CA ARG A 88 -14.26 2.24 -13.12
C ARG A 88 -14.76 1.93 -14.54
N ALA A 89 -14.36 2.72 -15.52
CA ALA A 89 -14.74 2.48 -16.92
C ALA A 89 -14.17 1.15 -17.43
N VAL A 90 -12.92 0.80 -17.08
CA VAL A 90 -12.35 -0.51 -17.41
C VAL A 90 -13.12 -1.64 -16.74
N TRP A 91 -13.35 -1.56 -15.43
CA TRP A 91 -14.10 -2.58 -14.70
C TRP A 91 -15.54 -2.73 -15.20
N ALA A 92 -16.20 -1.64 -15.58
CA ALA A 92 -17.54 -1.68 -16.17
C ALA A 92 -17.61 -2.47 -17.48
N SER A 93 -16.48 -2.58 -18.22
CA SER A 93 -16.39 -3.40 -19.42
C SER A 93 -16.03 -4.87 -19.14
N LEU A 94 -15.48 -5.14 -17.95
CA LEU A 94 -15.05 -6.48 -17.52
C LEU A 94 -16.06 -7.17 -16.60
N LEU A 95 -17.09 -6.47 -16.11
CA LEU A 95 -18.13 -7.03 -15.26
C LEU A 95 -19.45 -7.08 -16.01
N GLY A 96 -20.21 -8.14 -15.80
CA GLY A 96 -21.51 -8.32 -16.41
C GLY A 96 -22.09 -9.72 -16.18
N PRO A 97 -23.36 -9.95 -16.56
CA PRO A 97 -24.05 -11.22 -16.29
C PRO A 97 -23.42 -12.44 -17.00
N ASP A 98 -22.67 -12.19 -18.06
CA ASP A 98 -22.02 -13.24 -18.87
C ASP A 98 -20.50 -13.30 -18.63
N VAL A 99 -20.02 -12.66 -17.58
CA VAL A 99 -18.60 -12.60 -17.21
C VAL A 99 -18.38 -13.33 -15.91
N ALA A 100 -17.35 -14.17 -15.85
CA ALA A 100 -16.83 -14.71 -14.60
C ALA A 100 -15.37 -14.28 -14.45
N VAL A 101 -15.08 -13.55 -13.39
CA VAL A 101 -13.72 -13.12 -13.04
C VAL A 101 -13.36 -13.63 -11.65
N SER A 102 -12.13 -14.09 -11.51
CA SER A 102 -11.57 -14.48 -10.22
C SER A 102 -10.05 -14.41 -10.28
N TRP A 103 -9.41 -14.23 -9.11
CA TRP A 103 -7.97 -14.34 -8.99
C TRP A 103 -7.56 -14.88 -7.62
N GLN A 104 -6.33 -15.35 -7.54
CA GLN A 104 -5.73 -15.89 -6.33
C GLN A 104 -4.32 -15.37 -6.15
N VAL A 105 -4.04 -14.88 -4.95
CA VAL A 105 -2.73 -14.41 -4.54
C VAL A 105 -1.80 -15.58 -4.26
N SER A 106 -0.66 -15.62 -4.94
CA SER A 106 0.42 -16.58 -4.70
C SER A 106 1.48 -16.03 -3.73
N LYS A 107 1.75 -14.72 -3.79
CA LYS A 107 2.76 -14.04 -2.96
C LYS A 107 2.29 -12.67 -2.53
N VAL A 108 2.56 -12.32 -1.27
CA VAL A 108 2.52 -10.94 -0.75
C VAL A 108 3.86 -10.68 -0.08
N GLU A 109 4.42 -9.51 -0.28
CA GLU A 109 5.63 -9.08 0.43
C GLU A 109 5.51 -7.61 0.81
N VAL A 110 5.67 -7.34 2.11
CA VAL A 110 5.55 -6.00 2.69
C VAL A 110 6.93 -5.40 2.89
N SER A 111 7.09 -4.12 2.53
CA SER A 111 8.32 -3.36 2.75
C SER A 111 8.69 -3.30 4.24
N ARG A 112 9.96 -3.12 4.54
CA ARG A 112 10.44 -2.96 5.93
C ARG A 112 9.78 -1.77 6.64
N SER A 113 9.43 -0.72 5.90
CA SER A 113 8.74 0.47 6.42
C SER A 113 7.27 0.22 6.75
N GLY A 114 6.69 -0.91 6.29
CA GLY A 114 5.30 -1.27 6.57
C GLY A 114 4.26 -0.40 5.87
N ASP A 115 4.63 0.32 4.81
CA ASP A 115 3.79 1.27 4.09
C ASP A 115 3.52 0.89 2.64
N LEU A 116 4.31 -0.04 2.08
CA LEU A 116 4.21 -0.51 0.71
C LEU A 116 4.28 -2.03 0.67
N ALA A 117 3.52 -2.65 -0.23
CA ALA A 117 3.59 -4.07 -0.49
C ALA A 117 3.41 -4.35 -1.98
N TYR A 118 3.93 -5.48 -2.44
CA TYR A 118 3.53 -6.03 -3.73
C TYR A 118 2.83 -7.38 -3.55
N VAL A 119 1.95 -7.65 -4.47
CA VAL A 119 1.18 -8.89 -4.57
C VAL A 119 1.47 -9.51 -5.93
N MET A 120 1.60 -10.82 -5.98
CA MET A 120 1.62 -11.60 -7.22
C MET A 120 0.53 -12.65 -7.16
N GLY A 121 -0.08 -12.90 -8.31
CA GLY A 121 -1.16 -13.87 -8.40
C GLY A 121 -1.43 -14.34 -9.82
N VAL A 122 -2.45 -15.15 -9.93
CA VAL A 122 -3.01 -15.63 -11.20
C VAL A 122 -4.47 -15.27 -11.27
N TYR A 123 -4.97 -15.00 -12.48
CA TYR A 123 -6.39 -14.71 -12.70
C TYR A 123 -7.00 -15.66 -13.72
N MET A 124 -8.31 -15.71 -13.69
CA MET A 124 -9.16 -16.35 -14.68
C MET A 124 -10.31 -15.42 -15.02
N LEU A 125 -10.51 -15.18 -16.30
CA LEU A 125 -11.57 -14.33 -16.84
C LEU A 125 -12.28 -15.08 -17.96
N THR A 126 -13.57 -15.38 -17.79
CA THR A 126 -14.39 -16.00 -18.81
C THR A 126 -15.36 -14.96 -19.37
N LEU A 127 -15.34 -14.79 -20.66
CA LEU A 127 -16.17 -13.88 -21.44
C LEU A 127 -16.92 -14.67 -22.51
N LYS A 128 -17.98 -14.12 -23.08
CA LYS A 128 -18.56 -14.65 -24.33
C LYS A 128 -17.92 -13.98 -25.55
N ASP A 129 -17.55 -14.78 -26.54
CA ASP A 129 -17.12 -14.27 -27.84
C ASP A 129 -18.31 -13.67 -28.64
N SER A 130 -18.03 -13.19 -29.85
CA SER A 130 -19.03 -12.61 -30.74
C SER A 130 -20.13 -13.59 -31.18
N GLN A 131 -19.92 -14.90 -30.97
CA GLN A 131 -20.87 -15.98 -31.27
C GLN A 131 -21.61 -16.45 -30.00
N GLY A 132 -21.36 -15.82 -28.84
CA GLY A 132 -21.95 -16.21 -27.56
C GLY A 132 -21.27 -17.42 -26.89
N LYS A 133 -20.15 -17.91 -27.43
CA LYS A 133 -19.42 -19.06 -26.89
C LYS A 133 -18.50 -18.59 -25.76
N PRO A 134 -18.43 -19.31 -24.62
CA PRO A 134 -17.51 -18.97 -23.55
C PRO A 134 -16.04 -19.09 -24.00
N VAL A 135 -15.26 -18.06 -23.74
CA VAL A 135 -13.80 -18.03 -23.92
C VAL A 135 -13.18 -17.66 -22.58
N THR A 136 -12.28 -18.50 -22.12
CA THR A 136 -11.57 -18.27 -20.86
C THR A 136 -10.15 -17.78 -21.14
N ASP A 137 -9.84 -16.63 -20.63
CA ASP A 137 -8.49 -16.11 -20.50
C ASP A 137 -7.95 -16.41 -19.08
N HIS A 138 -6.70 -16.75 -19.00
CA HIS A 138 -5.97 -16.93 -17.74
C HIS A 138 -4.60 -16.28 -17.87
N GLY A 139 -4.08 -15.85 -16.75
CA GLY A 139 -2.79 -15.16 -16.73
C GLY A 139 -2.32 -14.84 -15.32
N LYS A 140 -1.42 -13.89 -15.26
CA LYS A 140 -0.75 -13.44 -14.04
C LYS A 140 -1.02 -11.98 -13.79
N LEU A 141 -0.94 -11.60 -12.51
CA LEU A 141 -1.11 -10.23 -12.07
C LEU A 141 0.01 -9.83 -11.09
N VAL A 142 0.26 -8.55 -11.04
CA VAL A 142 1.03 -7.89 -9.99
C VAL A 142 0.27 -6.65 -9.54
N GLU A 143 0.14 -6.52 -8.24
CA GLU A 143 -0.45 -5.34 -7.62
C GLU A 143 0.57 -4.69 -6.68
N VAL A 144 0.53 -3.37 -6.61
CA VAL A 144 1.23 -2.60 -5.58
C VAL A 144 0.20 -2.01 -4.64
N TRP A 145 0.36 -2.33 -3.37
CA TRP A 145 -0.50 -1.83 -2.30
C TRP A 145 0.24 -0.81 -1.46
N LYS A 146 -0.45 0.25 -1.07
CA LYS A 146 0.07 1.32 -0.22
C LYS A 146 -0.83 1.53 0.97
N LYS A 147 -0.22 1.63 2.16
CA LYS A 147 -0.95 2.00 3.37
C LYS A 147 -1.24 3.50 3.32
N GLN A 148 -2.51 3.85 3.42
CA GLN A 148 -2.97 5.23 3.36
C GLN A 148 -2.78 5.92 4.72
N ALA A 149 -2.95 7.23 4.77
CA ALA A 149 -2.81 8.00 6.02
C ALA A 149 -3.80 7.58 7.13
N ASP A 150 -4.94 6.99 6.75
CA ASP A 150 -5.92 6.41 7.67
C ASP A 150 -5.59 4.98 8.11
N GLY A 151 -4.42 4.46 7.73
CA GLY A 151 -3.94 3.12 8.04
C GLY A 151 -4.51 2.00 7.16
N LYS A 152 -5.40 2.29 6.22
CA LYS A 152 -5.97 1.29 5.32
C LYS A 152 -5.05 1.02 4.13
N TRP A 153 -5.00 -0.24 3.72
CA TRP A 153 -4.33 -0.65 2.50
C TRP A 153 -5.21 -0.41 1.27
N LYS A 154 -4.64 0.16 0.20
CA LYS A 154 -5.28 0.36 -1.10
C LYS A 154 -4.33 -0.05 -2.22
N SER A 155 -4.87 -0.63 -3.29
CA SER A 155 -4.12 -0.85 -4.51
C SER A 155 -3.83 0.49 -5.18
N VAL A 156 -2.56 0.76 -5.49
CA VAL A 156 -2.09 1.96 -6.19
C VAL A 156 -1.66 1.64 -7.62
N VAL A 157 -1.26 0.40 -7.88
CA VAL A 157 -0.98 -0.11 -9.22
C VAL A 157 -1.54 -1.53 -9.32
N ASP A 158 -2.20 -1.80 -10.42
CA ASP A 158 -2.71 -3.12 -10.77
C ASP A 158 -2.37 -3.39 -12.23
N ILE A 159 -1.64 -4.46 -12.48
CA ILE A 159 -1.27 -4.91 -13.82
C ILE A 159 -1.55 -6.39 -13.98
N PHE A 160 -2.16 -6.76 -15.10
CA PHE A 160 -2.35 -8.16 -15.44
C PHE A 160 -2.02 -8.43 -16.91
N ASN A 161 -1.62 -9.67 -17.20
CA ASN A 161 -1.21 -10.12 -18.52
C ASN A 161 -1.79 -11.50 -18.80
N SER A 162 -2.33 -11.64 -20.00
CA SER A 162 -2.80 -12.94 -20.53
C SER A 162 -1.63 -13.90 -20.77
N ASP A 163 -1.87 -15.18 -20.57
CA ASP A 163 -0.99 -16.28 -20.98
C ASP A 163 -1.42 -16.89 -22.35
N LEU A 164 -2.50 -16.37 -22.92
CA LEU A 164 -2.90 -16.78 -24.26
C LEU A 164 -1.91 -16.28 -25.31
N PRO A 165 -1.66 -17.06 -26.37
CA PRO A 165 -0.82 -16.62 -27.47
C PRO A 165 -1.38 -15.35 -28.12
N LEU A 166 -0.48 -14.47 -28.58
CA LEU A 166 -0.88 -13.33 -29.39
C LEU A 166 -1.56 -13.84 -30.69
N PRO A 167 -2.59 -13.13 -31.19
CA PRO A 167 -3.17 -13.43 -32.49
C PRO A 167 -2.07 -13.49 -33.56
N ALA A 168 -2.15 -14.48 -34.46
CA ALA A 168 -1.22 -14.56 -35.56
C ALA A 168 -1.29 -13.26 -36.41
N PRO A 169 -0.15 -12.73 -36.90
CA PRO A 169 -0.16 -11.59 -37.80
C PRO A 169 -1.04 -11.90 -38.99
N PRO A 170 -1.77 -10.92 -39.54
CA PRO A 170 -2.58 -11.14 -40.76
C PRO A 170 -1.67 -11.62 -41.89
N GLU A 171 -2.09 -12.68 -42.56
CA GLU A 171 -1.38 -13.18 -43.74
C GLU A 171 -1.24 -12.05 -44.78
N LYS A 172 0.00 -11.77 -45.18
CA LYS A 172 0.24 -10.84 -46.29
C LYS A 172 -0.38 -11.46 -47.52
N LYS A 173 -1.52 -10.94 -47.98
CA LYS A 173 -2.05 -11.28 -49.32
C LYS A 173 -0.96 -11.00 -50.35
N LYS A 174 -0.51 -12.05 -51.01
CA LYS A 174 0.39 -11.97 -52.16
C LYS A 174 -0.34 -11.34 -53.33
#